data_cc119ba05065d0bf56442908f0d86488
#
_entry.id   cc119ba05065d0bf56442908f0d86488
#
_cell.length_a   1.000
_cell.length_b   1.000
_cell.length_c   1.000
_cell.angle_alpha   90.00
_cell.angle_beta   90.00
_cell.angle_gamma   90.00
#
_symmetry.space_group_name_H-M   'P 1'
#
loop_
_entity.id
_entity.type
_entity.pdbx_description
1 polymer ?
#
loop_
_entity_poly.entity_id
_entity_poly.type
_entity_poly.pdbx_seq_one_letter_code
_entity_poly.pdbx_strand_id
1 'polypeptide(L)'
;MTIVLDHTIVPARDKEESARFFAHIFGLEYKGPVSHFAPVRINDTLTIDFDNWDSFERHHYAFKVNEAEFDGIFDRVRGEGLAYGSGQRSADNMEINHRHGGRGFYFRDPNGHLLEVLTA
;
A
#
# COMPACT_ATOMS: atom_id res chain seq x y z
N MET A 1 -5.76 8.37 23.82
CA MET A 1 -4.91 7.24 23.40
C MET A 1 -3.69 7.78 22.68
N THR A 2 -2.49 7.45 23.18
CA THR A 2 -1.25 8.03 22.67
C THR A 2 -0.32 7.04 21.99
N ILE A 3 -0.67 5.76 21.96
CA ILE A 3 0.12 4.75 21.25
C ILE A 3 -0.16 4.88 19.77
N VAL A 4 0.90 5.10 18.98
CA VAL A 4 0.81 5.14 17.53
C VAL A 4 1.87 4.22 16.95
N LEU A 5 1.60 3.65 15.78
CA LEU A 5 2.61 2.94 15.02
C LEU A 5 3.49 3.99 14.32
N ASP A 6 4.75 4.09 14.74
CA ASP A 6 5.65 5.14 14.25
C ASP A 6 6.27 4.78 12.91
N HIS A 7 6.84 3.58 12.81
CA HIS A 7 7.41 3.08 11.56
C HIS A 7 7.38 1.55 11.56
N THR A 8 7.47 1.00 10.35
CA THR A 8 7.56 -0.44 10.17
C THR A 8 8.44 -0.74 8.97
N ILE A 9 9.22 -1.82 9.06
CA ILE A 9 10.05 -2.28 7.94
C ILE A 9 9.18 -3.17 7.05
N VAL A 10 9.18 -2.89 5.76
CA VAL A 10 8.50 -3.70 4.75
C VAL A 10 9.57 -4.32 3.85
N PRO A 11 9.68 -5.66 3.84
CA PRO A 11 10.69 -6.32 3.02
C PRO A 11 10.38 -6.20 1.54
N ALA A 12 11.42 -6.03 0.74
CA ALA A 12 11.30 -5.82 -0.69
C ALA A 12 12.44 -6.52 -1.42
N ARG A 13 12.21 -6.86 -2.69
CA ARG A 13 13.28 -7.32 -3.60
C ARG A 13 14.13 -6.15 -4.04
N ASP A 14 13.49 -5.02 -4.32
CA ASP A 14 14.13 -3.75 -4.65
C ASP A 14 13.41 -2.66 -3.89
N LYS A 15 14.02 -2.17 -2.83
CA LYS A 15 13.42 -1.22 -1.90
C LYS A 15 13.03 0.10 -2.57
N GLU A 16 13.85 0.60 -3.49
CA GLU A 16 13.54 1.87 -4.15
C GLU A 16 12.42 1.75 -5.16
N GLU A 17 12.38 0.66 -5.93
CA GLU A 17 11.26 0.37 -6.81
C GLU A 17 9.97 0.27 -6.02
N SER A 18 10.01 -0.44 -4.89
CA SER A 18 8.85 -0.61 -4.02
C SER A 18 8.38 0.72 -3.42
N ALA A 19 9.32 1.56 -2.97
CA ALA A 19 9.00 2.87 -2.42
C ALA A 19 8.38 3.79 -3.48
N ARG A 20 8.92 3.80 -4.69
CA ARG A 20 8.38 4.59 -5.80
C ARG A 20 6.98 4.11 -6.20
N PHE A 21 6.79 2.79 -6.29
CA PHE A 21 5.48 2.21 -6.58
C PHE A 21 4.46 2.62 -5.54
N PHE A 22 4.79 2.43 -4.26
CA PHE A 22 3.89 2.75 -3.17
C PHE A 22 3.52 4.23 -3.15
N ALA A 23 4.52 5.10 -3.26
CA ALA A 23 4.30 6.55 -3.27
C ALA A 23 3.42 6.97 -4.45
N HIS A 24 3.68 6.43 -5.64
CA HIS A 24 2.87 6.74 -6.82
C HIS A 24 1.41 6.33 -6.63
N ILE A 25 1.17 5.10 -6.21
CA ILE A 25 -0.20 4.57 -6.07
C ILE A 25 -0.97 5.32 -4.98
N PHE A 26 -0.34 5.61 -3.85
CA PHE A 26 -1.00 6.26 -2.72
C PHE A 26 -0.99 7.79 -2.79
N GLY A 27 -0.40 8.37 -3.84
CA GLY A 27 -0.36 9.83 -3.99
C GLY A 27 0.58 10.50 -2.99
N LEU A 28 1.66 9.83 -2.63
CA LEU A 28 2.66 10.29 -1.68
C LEU A 28 3.97 10.63 -2.41
N GLU A 29 4.94 11.16 -1.69
CA GLU A 29 6.24 11.53 -2.25
C GLU A 29 7.33 10.63 -1.70
N TYR A 30 8.13 10.02 -2.60
CA TYR A 30 9.36 9.35 -2.21
C TYR A 30 10.54 10.30 -2.38
N LYS A 31 11.25 10.59 -1.30
CA LYS A 31 12.32 11.59 -1.27
C LYS A 31 13.73 11.01 -1.38
N GLY A 32 13.84 9.71 -1.64
CA GLY A 32 15.12 9.04 -1.73
C GLY A 32 15.47 8.24 -0.48
N PRO A 33 16.57 7.45 -0.54
CA PRO A 33 16.95 6.57 0.56
C PRO A 33 17.47 7.35 1.76
N VAL A 34 17.25 6.76 2.95
CA VAL A 34 17.83 7.23 4.22
C VAL A 34 18.48 6.01 4.87
N SER A 35 19.82 6.06 5.07
CA SER A 35 20.59 4.90 5.50
C SER A 35 20.37 3.75 4.51
N HIS A 36 20.11 2.53 4.98
CA HIS A 36 19.84 1.38 4.12
C HIS A 36 18.35 1.20 3.80
N PHE A 37 17.49 2.14 4.20
CA PHE A 37 16.07 2.09 3.94
C PHE A 37 15.66 2.97 2.75
N ALA A 38 14.52 2.63 2.14
CA ALA A 38 13.80 3.51 1.23
C ALA A 38 12.48 3.89 1.90
N PRO A 39 12.46 5.01 2.66
CA PRO A 39 11.29 5.36 3.46
C PRO A 39 10.23 6.08 2.65
N VAL A 40 8.96 5.79 2.97
CA VAL A 40 7.81 6.55 2.47
C VAL A 40 7.02 7.05 3.68
N ARG A 41 6.92 8.36 3.80
CA ARG A 41 6.12 8.97 4.86
C ARG A 41 4.65 8.89 4.49
N ILE A 42 3.86 8.18 5.31
CA ILE A 42 2.45 7.95 5.03
C ILE A 42 1.61 9.13 5.53
N ASN A 43 1.86 9.55 6.77
CA ASN A 43 1.16 10.66 7.42
C ASN A 43 2.01 11.18 8.58
N ASP A 44 1.44 11.98 9.46
CA ASP A 44 2.16 12.60 10.56
C ASP A 44 2.73 11.60 11.57
N THR A 45 2.23 10.37 11.59
CA THR A 45 2.60 9.38 12.61
C THR A 45 3.26 8.11 12.09
N LEU A 46 3.20 7.84 10.78
CA LEU A 46 3.67 6.57 10.23
C LEU A 46 4.61 6.76 9.05
N THR A 47 5.75 6.07 9.12
CA THR A 47 6.67 5.89 7.98
C THR A 47 6.78 4.40 7.69
N ILE A 48 6.73 4.03 6.41
CA ILE A 48 7.08 2.70 5.94
C ILE A 48 8.52 2.75 5.45
N ASP A 49 9.35 1.86 6.00
CA ASP A 49 10.76 1.74 5.60
C ASP A 49 10.92 0.47 4.75
N PHE A 50 10.99 0.63 3.44
CA PHE A 50 11.30 -0.51 2.58
C PHE A 50 12.77 -0.89 2.71
N ASP A 51 13.04 -2.19 2.77
CA ASP A 51 14.39 -2.72 2.94
C ASP A 51 14.58 -3.96 2.06
N ASN A 52 15.77 -4.12 1.51
CA ASN A 52 16.09 -5.28 0.68
C ASN A 52 16.30 -6.52 1.54
N TRP A 53 15.47 -7.52 1.35
CA TRP A 53 15.61 -8.83 1.99
C TRP A 53 15.67 -9.91 0.92
N ASP A 54 16.57 -10.88 1.09
CA ASP A 54 16.75 -11.98 0.13
C ASP A 54 15.53 -12.92 0.09
N SER A 55 14.89 -13.12 1.23
CA SER A 55 13.68 -13.93 1.32
C SER A 55 12.76 -13.36 2.39
N PHE A 56 11.48 -13.49 2.17
CA PHE A 56 10.45 -13.01 3.12
C PHE A 56 9.10 -13.59 2.75
N GLU A 57 8.20 -13.58 3.72
CA GLU A 57 6.80 -13.92 3.47
C GLU A 57 6.05 -12.70 2.95
N ARG A 58 4.98 -12.94 2.22
CA ARG A 58 4.07 -11.88 1.78
C ARG A 58 3.28 -11.37 2.96
N HIS A 59 3.25 -10.05 3.12
CA HIS A 59 2.52 -9.39 4.19
C HIS A 59 1.18 -8.88 3.69
N HIS A 60 0.30 -8.51 4.61
CA HIS A 60 -0.97 -7.85 4.31
C HIS A 60 -1.03 -6.53 5.08
N TYR A 61 -1.21 -5.43 4.36
CA TYR A 61 -1.35 -4.09 4.92
C TYR A 61 -2.66 -3.48 4.45
N ALA A 62 -3.45 -2.97 5.40
CA ALA A 62 -4.72 -2.33 5.11
C ALA A 62 -4.66 -0.85 5.50
N PHE A 63 -5.09 0.02 4.60
CA PHE A 63 -5.06 1.46 4.78
C PHE A 63 -6.48 2.00 4.71
N LYS A 64 -6.94 2.64 5.79
CA LYS A 64 -8.21 3.34 5.78
C LYS A 64 -7.99 4.74 5.24
N VAL A 65 -8.79 5.12 4.27
CA VAL A 65 -8.70 6.40 3.57
C VAL A 65 -10.06 7.08 3.50
N ASN A 66 -10.09 8.36 3.16
CA ASN A 66 -11.36 9.02 2.87
C ASN A 66 -11.80 8.74 1.43
N GLU A 67 -13.00 9.17 1.07
CA GLU A 67 -13.57 8.86 -0.25
C GLU A 67 -12.75 9.48 -1.39
N ALA A 68 -12.26 10.69 -1.23
CA ALA A 68 -11.45 11.35 -2.25
C ALA A 68 -10.10 10.66 -2.44
N GLU A 69 -9.46 10.24 -1.36
CA GLU A 69 -8.22 9.45 -1.42
C GLU A 69 -8.46 8.10 -2.08
N PHE A 70 -9.57 7.45 -1.74
CA PHE A 70 -9.95 6.18 -2.39
C PHE A 70 -10.05 6.35 -3.91
N ASP A 71 -10.77 7.36 -4.36
CA ASP A 71 -10.93 7.61 -5.80
C ASP A 71 -9.59 7.81 -6.50
N GLY A 72 -8.69 8.59 -5.91
CA GLY A 72 -7.37 8.84 -6.47
C GLY A 72 -6.51 7.57 -6.55
N ILE A 73 -6.49 6.78 -5.46
CA ILE A 73 -5.74 5.53 -5.40
C ILE A 73 -6.29 4.53 -6.40
N PHE A 74 -7.61 4.37 -6.44
CA PHE A 74 -8.27 3.44 -7.36
C PHE A 74 -8.01 3.80 -8.81
N ASP A 75 -8.07 5.09 -9.15
CA ASP A 75 -7.77 5.57 -10.50
C ASP A 75 -6.32 5.25 -10.89
N ARG A 76 -5.36 5.40 -9.97
CA ARG A 76 -3.95 5.09 -10.25
C ARG A 76 -3.73 3.59 -10.41
N VAL A 77 -4.37 2.77 -9.59
CA VAL A 77 -4.30 1.30 -9.74
C VAL A 77 -4.79 0.88 -11.12
N ARG A 78 -5.95 1.40 -11.54
CA ARG A 78 -6.50 1.10 -12.88
C ARG A 78 -5.65 1.68 -13.98
N GLY A 79 -5.15 2.89 -13.81
CA GLY A 79 -4.30 3.57 -14.79
C GLY A 79 -2.99 2.83 -15.07
N GLU A 80 -2.46 2.14 -14.05
CA GLU A 80 -1.26 1.30 -14.20
C GLU A 80 -1.58 -0.11 -14.72
N GLY A 81 -2.84 -0.42 -14.96
CA GLY A 81 -3.24 -1.74 -15.45
C GLY A 81 -3.08 -2.84 -14.42
N LEU A 82 -3.06 -2.52 -13.14
CA LEU A 82 -2.89 -3.52 -12.09
C LEU A 82 -4.18 -4.32 -11.89
N ALA A 83 -4.01 -5.61 -11.61
CA ALA A 83 -5.13 -6.42 -11.16
C ALA A 83 -5.54 -5.95 -9.75
N TYR A 84 -6.84 -5.96 -9.49
CA TYR A 84 -7.40 -5.67 -8.17
C TYR A 84 -8.63 -6.54 -7.93
N GLY A 85 -9.07 -6.61 -6.69
CA GLY A 85 -10.21 -7.44 -6.38
C GLY A 85 -10.90 -7.11 -5.08
N SER A 86 -12.02 -7.79 -4.85
CA SER A 86 -12.93 -7.52 -3.75
C SER A 86 -12.60 -8.26 -2.45
N GLY A 87 -11.61 -9.12 -2.44
CA GLY A 87 -11.28 -9.91 -1.26
C GLY A 87 -9.87 -10.45 -1.25
N GLN A 88 -9.43 -10.93 -0.08
CA GLN A 88 -8.11 -11.53 0.12
C GLN A 88 -7.84 -12.68 -0.85
N ARG A 89 -8.86 -13.49 -1.12
CA ARG A 89 -8.77 -14.65 -2.00
C ARG A 89 -9.30 -14.37 -3.41
N SER A 90 -9.64 -13.12 -3.67
CA SER A 90 -10.20 -12.65 -4.93
C SER A 90 -9.60 -11.30 -5.28
N ALA A 91 -8.26 -11.22 -5.23
CA ALA A 91 -7.53 -9.95 -5.41
C ALA A 91 -7.38 -9.57 -6.89
N ASP A 92 -7.96 -10.33 -7.81
CA ASP A 92 -7.85 -10.10 -9.25
C ASP A 92 -9.19 -10.21 -10.00
N ASN A 93 -10.32 -10.21 -9.27
CA ASN A 93 -11.64 -10.30 -9.91
C ASN A 93 -12.12 -8.99 -10.51
N MET A 94 -11.36 -7.91 -10.40
CA MET A 94 -11.65 -6.58 -10.95
C MET A 94 -12.94 -5.97 -10.39
N GLU A 95 -13.25 -6.29 -9.13
CA GLU A 95 -14.41 -5.77 -8.41
C GLU A 95 -13.98 -5.12 -7.10
N ILE A 96 -14.76 -4.16 -6.63
CA ILE A 96 -14.61 -3.58 -5.29
C ILE A 96 -15.66 -4.18 -4.36
N ASN A 97 -15.45 -4.05 -3.05
CA ASN A 97 -16.43 -4.43 -2.06
C ASN A 97 -17.04 -3.20 -1.39
N HIS A 98 -18.12 -3.42 -0.65
CA HIS A 98 -18.83 -2.38 0.09
C HIS A 98 -19.01 -2.76 1.56
N ARG A 99 -17.98 -3.35 2.14
CA ARG A 99 -18.02 -3.80 3.53
C ARG A 99 -18.24 -2.63 4.46
N HIS A 100 -19.03 -2.87 5.50
CA HIS A 100 -19.33 -1.88 6.55
C HIS A 100 -19.94 -0.58 6.02
N GLY A 101 -20.58 -0.63 4.84
CA GLY A 101 -21.19 0.54 4.23
C GLY A 101 -20.24 1.45 3.49
N GLY A 102 -18.98 1.05 3.34
CA GLY A 102 -17.97 1.80 2.61
C GLY A 102 -17.60 1.17 1.28
N ARG A 103 -16.37 1.45 0.85
CA ARG A 103 -15.78 0.84 -0.34
C ARG A 103 -14.42 0.28 0.01
N GLY A 104 -14.03 -0.80 -0.67
CA GLY A 104 -12.72 -1.40 -0.45
C GLY A 104 -12.26 -2.21 -1.65
N PHE A 105 -10.97 -2.38 -1.79
CA PHE A 105 -10.38 -3.30 -2.76
C PHE A 105 -8.99 -3.74 -2.31
N TYR A 106 -8.51 -4.80 -2.95
CA TYR A 106 -7.21 -5.40 -2.70
C TYR A 106 -6.38 -5.40 -3.97
N PHE A 107 -5.08 -5.22 -3.84
CA PHE A 107 -4.14 -5.36 -4.95
C PHE A 107 -2.77 -5.74 -4.40
N ARG A 108 -1.85 -6.16 -5.30
CA ARG A 108 -0.51 -6.57 -4.87
C ARG A 108 0.54 -5.57 -5.29
N ASP A 109 1.53 -5.40 -4.42
CA ASP A 109 2.71 -4.62 -4.75
C ASP A 109 3.73 -5.46 -5.54
N PRO A 110 4.88 -4.89 -5.99
CA PRO A 110 5.87 -5.66 -6.76
C PRO A 110 6.46 -6.85 -6.02
N ASN A 111 6.37 -6.89 -4.70
CA ASN A 111 6.90 -7.98 -3.87
C ASN A 111 5.87 -9.08 -3.61
N GLY A 112 4.65 -8.87 -4.03
CA GLY A 112 3.53 -9.77 -3.76
C GLY A 112 2.83 -9.51 -2.43
N HIS A 113 3.18 -8.44 -1.71
CA HIS A 113 2.43 -8.04 -0.53
C HIS A 113 1.01 -7.67 -0.93
N LEU A 114 0.04 -8.08 -0.13
CA LEU A 114 -1.36 -7.78 -0.37
C LEU A 114 -1.71 -6.46 0.30
N LEU A 115 -2.08 -5.48 -0.50
CA LEU A 115 -2.48 -4.17 -0.02
C LEU A 115 -4.00 -4.05 -0.10
N GLU A 116 -4.58 -3.48 0.93
CA GLU A 116 -6.01 -3.24 1.01
C GLU A 116 -6.25 -1.76 1.25
N VAL A 117 -7.21 -1.19 0.53
CA VAL A 117 -7.64 0.20 0.69
C VAL A 117 -9.13 0.18 0.99
N LEU A 118 -9.54 0.84 2.07
CA LEU A 118 -10.93 0.82 2.52
C LEU A 118 -11.35 2.17 3.10
N THR A 119 -12.64 2.49 3.00
CA THR A 119 -13.18 3.74 3.52
C THR A 119 -13.98 3.57 4.82
N ALA A 120 -14.32 2.36 5.20
CA ALA A 120 -15.10 2.13 6.41
C ALA A 120 -14.69 0.86 7.15
#